data_dbe4861ba485d79aa56b024fa12cf5fb
#
_entry.id   dbe4861ba485d79aa56b024fa12cf5fb
#
_cell.length_a   1.000
_cell.length_b   1.000
_cell.length_c   1.000
_cell.angle_alpha   90.00
_cell.angle_beta   90.00
_cell.angle_gamma   90.00
#
_symmetry.space_group_name_H-M   'P 1'
#
loop_
_entity.id
_entity.type
_entity.pdbx_description
1 polymer ?
#
loop_
_entity_poly.entity_id
_entity_poly.type
_entity_poly.pdbx_seq_one_letter_code
_entity_poly.pdbx_strand_id
1 'polypeptide(L)'
;MSKIQIFISYKYHGEDGQILPDYYMAKDLYENLTAIGLKCFFSDETIMKVGQSDYKRLIDEYLDEAKILIVVSTSPEYCNSNWVRYEWDSFYNDILSEQKDGELISYLDTDDIRKFPRTIRTLQVFEKRKNGLSSIVAFIGSYFNINEINHEEPMINKGSSYNYDATYELGDERRRLAIQGKVESQKDFGYISELLLHRTAIYNVLDVGCSMGNVTFDVFGRFGDAVSVIGVDKFKKCIEGFNESCPGNMRAELLNFEDPEWERQLSEIMAKYGVVSFDLIYCSLSLHHMSDSESVIKKLWKYITNDGHIYIRTCDDALKIAYPNESYIYEIIQKTANVPHASDRFHGRKIYSMLYRARYKNIEMKSFLIDTGYKDIDERYALFYSAFVWRKNYFKNRLKSAKSQEDIEKAMAEYNDVMILLDKIESLFTEKSFYFGYYVTIAIGQKHTFLENY
;
A
#
# COMPACT_ATOMS: atom_id res chain seq x y z
N MET A 1 4.73 16.18 -30.27
CA MET A 1 5.11 15.28 -29.15
C MET A 1 5.61 16.14 -28.02
N SER A 2 5.30 15.84 -26.79
CA SER A 2 5.76 16.62 -25.63
C SER A 2 7.20 16.27 -25.31
N LYS A 3 8.07 17.27 -25.18
CA LYS A 3 9.51 17.12 -24.99
C LYS A 3 9.88 16.28 -23.76
N ILE A 4 10.95 15.50 -23.85
CA ILE A 4 11.57 14.80 -22.72
C ILE A 4 12.21 15.84 -21.79
N GLN A 5 11.99 15.70 -20.50
CA GLN A 5 12.52 16.61 -19.47
C GLN A 5 13.77 16.03 -18.79
N ILE A 6 13.81 14.70 -18.64
CA ILE A 6 14.84 13.99 -17.89
C ILE A 6 15.34 12.81 -18.72
N PHE A 7 16.65 12.65 -18.80
CA PHE A 7 17.33 11.49 -19.37
C PHE A 7 17.97 10.67 -18.25
N ILE A 8 17.59 9.38 -18.12
CA ILE A 8 18.15 8.47 -17.12
C ILE A 8 19.17 7.55 -17.81
N SER A 9 20.45 7.76 -17.48
CA SER A 9 21.59 7.03 -18.03
C SER A 9 22.07 5.94 -17.06
N TYR A 10 22.13 4.69 -17.52
CA TYR A 10 22.56 3.54 -16.71
C TYR A 10 23.06 2.40 -17.57
N LYS A 11 23.87 1.50 -17.00
CA LYS A 11 24.29 0.27 -17.68
C LYS A 11 23.28 -0.84 -17.44
N TYR A 12 22.72 -1.41 -18.52
CA TYR A 12 21.67 -2.40 -18.47
C TYR A 12 22.20 -3.82 -18.19
N HIS A 13 23.16 -4.30 -19.02
CA HIS A 13 23.70 -5.66 -18.91
C HIS A 13 25.19 -5.69 -18.53
N GLY A 14 25.59 -6.73 -17.78
CA GLY A 14 26.96 -7.13 -17.59
C GLY A 14 27.57 -7.80 -18.84
N GLU A 15 28.86 -8.11 -18.80
CA GLU A 15 29.55 -8.85 -19.86
C GLU A 15 29.01 -10.28 -20.04
N ASP A 16 28.43 -10.84 -18.98
CA ASP A 16 27.76 -12.14 -18.93
C ASP A 16 26.30 -12.13 -19.41
N GLY A 17 25.79 -10.96 -19.82
CA GLY A 17 24.41 -10.76 -20.26
C GLY A 17 23.37 -10.67 -19.14
N GLN A 18 23.78 -10.71 -17.85
CA GLN A 18 22.86 -10.54 -16.75
C GLN A 18 22.44 -9.08 -16.58
N ILE A 19 21.19 -8.85 -16.14
CA ILE A 19 20.69 -7.51 -15.83
C ILE A 19 21.39 -7.00 -14.56
N LEU A 20 21.96 -5.80 -14.65
CA LEU A 20 22.73 -5.21 -13.58
C LEU A 20 21.85 -4.51 -12.53
N PRO A 21 22.37 -4.33 -11.29
CA PRO A 21 21.67 -3.57 -10.25
C PRO A 21 21.32 -2.12 -10.65
N ASP A 22 22.12 -1.51 -11.54
CA ASP A 22 21.91 -0.18 -12.10
C ASP A 22 20.52 -0.06 -12.76
N TYR A 23 20.08 -1.09 -13.49
CA TYR A 23 18.76 -1.13 -14.12
C TYR A 23 17.62 -1.00 -13.09
N TYR A 24 17.65 -1.81 -12.04
CA TYR A 24 16.59 -1.78 -11.03
C TYR A 24 16.54 -0.44 -10.30
N MET A 25 17.69 0.13 -10.02
CA MET A 25 17.81 1.43 -9.38
C MET A 25 17.32 2.57 -10.30
N ALA A 26 17.62 2.49 -11.60
CA ALA A 26 17.16 3.44 -12.61
C ALA A 26 15.65 3.30 -12.86
N LYS A 27 15.11 2.08 -12.83
CA LYS A 27 13.68 1.80 -12.96
C LYS A 27 12.88 2.39 -11.79
N ASP A 28 13.32 2.16 -10.55
CA ASP A 28 12.69 2.75 -9.37
C ASP A 28 12.65 4.28 -9.47
N LEU A 29 13.75 4.90 -9.92
CA LEU A 29 13.82 6.34 -10.13
C LEU A 29 12.86 6.81 -11.23
N TYR A 30 12.83 6.12 -12.37
CA TYR A 30 11.92 6.40 -13.49
C TYR A 30 10.46 6.36 -13.07
N GLU A 31 10.05 5.30 -12.35
CA GLU A 31 8.68 5.14 -11.86
C GLU A 31 8.27 6.28 -10.93
N ASN A 32 9.15 6.70 -10.03
CA ASN A 32 8.88 7.80 -9.10
C ASN A 32 8.83 9.18 -9.78
N LEU A 33 9.72 9.44 -10.74
CA LEU A 33 9.72 10.70 -11.49
C LEU A 33 8.52 10.82 -12.43
N THR A 34 8.12 9.72 -13.08
CA THR A 34 6.92 9.71 -13.94
C THR A 34 5.63 9.80 -13.12
N ALA A 35 5.59 9.24 -11.93
CA ALA A 35 4.45 9.36 -11.01
C ALA A 35 4.17 10.82 -10.61
N ILE A 36 5.20 11.67 -10.57
CA ILE A 36 5.06 13.11 -10.32
C ILE A 36 4.84 13.93 -11.60
N GLY A 37 4.54 13.29 -12.72
CA GLY A 37 4.17 13.93 -13.99
C GLY A 37 5.35 14.35 -14.87
N LEU A 38 6.59 14.00 -14.52
CA LEU A 38 7.76 14.29 -15.32
C LEU A 38 7.93 13.30 -16.48
N LYS A 39 8.41 13.82 -17.63
CA LYS A 39 8.67 13.01 -18.82
C LYS A 39 10.12 12.58 -18.86
N CYS A 40 10.31 11.31 -18.55
CA CYS A 40 11.64 10.73 -18.48
C CYS A 40 11.91 9.82 -19.69
N PHE A 41 13.10 9.91 -20.23
CA PHE A 41 13.65 8.88 -21.10
C PHE A 41 14.31 7.81 -20.23
N PHE A 42 13.89 6.58 -20.43
CA PHE A 42 14.42 5.39 -19.79
C PHE A 42 14.60 4.32 -20.87
N SER A 43 15.85 3.92 -21.12
CA SER A 43 16.17 2.93 -22.14
C SER A 43 15.73 1.54 -21.68
N ASP A 44 14.66 1.03 -22.24
CA ASP A 44 14.18 -0.32 -22.03
C ASP A 44 14.54 -1.22 -23.25
N GLU A 45 14.42 -2.55 -23.12
CA GLU A 45 14.64 -3.55 -24.16
C GLU A 45 13.92 -3.25 -25.48
N THR A 46 12.85 -2.46 -25.46
CA THR A 46 12.08 -2.06 -26.63
C THR A 46 12.90 -1.28 -27.67
N ILE A 47 13.92 -0.56 -27.23
CA ILE A 47 14.79 0.25 -28.11
C ILE A 47 15.91 -0.59 -28.71
N MET A 48 16.31 -1.68 -28.11
CA MET A 48 17.36 -2.59 -28.63
C MET A 48 17.00 -3.26 -29.97
N LYS A 49 15.74 -3.15 -30.42
CA LYS A 49 15.26 -3.67 -31.73
C LYS A 49 15.47 -2.69 -32.86
N VAL A 50 15.95 -1.47 -32.61
CA VAL A 50 16.26 -0.45 -33.59
C VAL A 50 17.72 -0.63 -33.99
N GLY A 51 18.06 -0.47 -35.29
CA GLY A 51 19.43 -0.61 -35.78
C GLY A 51 20.39 0.37 -35.09
N GLN A 52 21.70 0.02 -34.96
CA GLN A 52 22.66 0.79 -34.17
C GLN A 52 22.76 2.28 -34.56
N SER A 53 22.66 2.62 -35.85
CA SER A 53 22.66 4.01 -36.33
C SER A 53 21.43 4.80 -35.94
N ASP A 54 20.26 4.16 -35.99
CA ASP A 54 18.98 4.78 -35.60
C ASP A 54 18.86 4.93 -34.08
N TYR A 55 19.43 3.98 -33.34
CA TYR A 55 19.51 4.05 -31.89
C TYR A 55 20.35 5.23 -31.40
N LYS A 56 21.54 5.43 -31.99
CA LYS A 56 22.41 6.56 -31.63
C LYS A 56 21.72 7.90 -31.91
N ARG A 57 21.10 8.07 -33.08
CA ARG A 57 20.38 9.30 -33.43
C ARG A 57 19.26 9.59 -32.44
N LEU A 58 18.53 8.56 -32.01
CA LEU A 58 17.42 8.71 -31.03
C LEU A 58 17.95 9.13 -29.65
N ILE A 59 19.07 8.55 -29.21
CA ILE A 59 19.74 8.95 -27.97
C ILE A 59 20.18 10.42 -28.04
N ASP A 60 20.81 10.83 -29.12
CA ASP A 60 21.26 12.20 -29.32
C ASP A 60 20.07 13.19 -29.29
N GLU A 61 18.95 12.85 -29.97
CA GLU A 61 17.71 13.65 -29.96
C GLU A 61 17.15 13.82 -28.52
N TYR A 62 17.12 12.74 -27.71
CA TYR A 62 16.64 12.81 -26.34
C TYR A 62 17.61 13.50 -25.38
N LEU A 63 18.92 13.36 -25.59
CA LEU A 63 19.93 14.12 -24.86
C LEU A 63 19.79 15.63 -25.14
N ASP A 64 19.51 16.01 -26.39
CA ASP A 64 19.29 17.40 -26.79
C ASP A 64 18.01 17.99 -26.13
N GLU A 65 16.97 17.21 -26.04
CA GLU A 65 15.69 17.65 -25.42
C GLU A 65 15.76 17.77 -23.90
N ALA A 66 16.48 16.86 -23.22
CA ALA A 66 16.46 16.76 -21.77
C ALA A 66 17.08 17.98 -21.08
N LYS A 67 16.45 18.43 -19.99
CA LYS A 67 16.98 19.47 -19.10
C LYS A 67 17.84 18.89 -17.98
N ILE A 68 17.58 17.66 -17.59
CA ILE A 68 18.36 16.94 -16.57
C ILE A 68 18.81 15.61 -17.14
N LEU A 69 20.09 15.29 -16.97
CA LEU A 69 20.62 13.95 -17.12
C LEU A 69 20.97 13.38 -15.76
N ILE A 70 20.47 12.18 -15.48
CA ILE A 70 20.75 11.47 -14.23
C ILE A 70 21.57 10.22 -14.53
N VAL A 71 22.80 10.19 -14.03
CA VAL A 71 23.63 8.99 -14.09
C VAL A 71 23.32 8.11 -12.90
N VAL A 72 22.78 6.92 -13.16
CA VAL A 72 22.48 5.92 -12.13
C VAL A 72 23.54 4.83 -12.19
N SER A 73 24.27 4.62 -11.10
CA SER A 73 25.29 3.58 -11.08
C SER A 73 25.64 3.03 -9.71
N THR A 74 25.92 1.72 -9.67
CA THR A 74 26.39 0.99 -8.48
C THR A 74 27.91 0.70 -8.53
N SER A 75 28.56 0.95 -9.67
CA SER A 75 30.00 0.72 -9.86
C SER A 75 30.65 1.77 -10.75
N PRO A 76 31.89 2.20 -10.43
CA PRO A 76 32.67 3.07 -11.31
C PRO A 76 32.88 2.51 -12.73
N GLU A 77 32.96 1.19 -12.88
CA GLU A 77 33.09 0.50 -14.17
C GLU A 77 31.83 0.66 -15.01
N TYR A 78 30.65 0.56 -14.40
CA TYR A 78 29.36 0.71 -15.09
C TYR A 78 29.14 2.15 -15.52
N CYS A 79 29.47 3.10 -14.67
CA CYS A 79 29.46 4.53 -14.99
C CYS A 79 30.40 4.91 -16.15
N ASN A 80 31.53 4.21 -16.28
CA ASN A 80 32.54 4.41 -17.35
C ASN A 80 32.35 3.51 -18.58
N SER A 81 31.26 2.72 -18.64
CA SER A 81 30.96 1.93 -19.83
C SER A 81 30.76 2.84 -21.05
N ASN A 82 31.10 2.36 -22.24
CA ASN A 82 31.18 3.18 -23.45
C ASN A 82 29.92 4.04 -23.69
N TRP A 83 28.73 3.49 -23.53
CA TRP A 83 27.48 4.19 -23.75
C TRP A 83 27.15 5.17 -22.63
N VAL A 84 27.17 4.73 -21.36
CA VAL A 84 26.90 5.60 -20.21
C VAL A 84 27.85 6.78 -20.18
N ARG A 85 29.15 6.53 -20.44
CA ARG A 85 30.15 7.59 -20.53
C ARG A 85 29.87 8.55 -21.69
N TYR A 86 29.50 8.05 -22.85
CA TYR A 86 29.14 8.89 -23.99
C TYR A 86 27.98 9.83 -23.65
N GLU A 87 26.95 9.31 -23.04
CA GLU A 87 25.74 10.07 -22.68
C GLU A 87 26.05 11.21 -21.70
N TRP A 88 26.68 10.92 -20.56
CA TRP A 88 26.96 11.96 -19.58
C TRP A 88 28.09 12.92 -19.98
N ASP A 89 29.09 12.46 -20.71
CA ASP A 89 30.20 13.28 -21.16
C ASP A 89 29.74 14.27 -22.25
N SER A 90 28.94 13.82 -23.22
CA SER A 90 28.32 14.68 -24.23
C SER A 90 27.42 15.73 -23.59
N PHE A 91 26.48 15.32 -22.74
CA PHE A 91 25.56 16.22 -22.07
C PHE A 91 26.31 17.28 -21.22
N TYR A 92 27.37 16.87 -20.52
CA TYR A 92 28.16 17.79 -19.69
C TYR A 92 28.98 18.76 -20.52
N ASN A 93 29.51 18.33 -21.65
CA ASN A 93 30.23 19.20 -22.57
C ASN A 93 29.32 20.27 -23.18
N ASP A 94 28.07 19.94 -23.49
CA ASP A 94 27.10 20.91 -24.00
C ASP A 94 26.76 21.96 -22.93
N ILE A 95 26.70 21.58 -21.65
CA ILE A 95 26.55 22.52 -20.53
C ILE A 95 27.80 23.44 -20.44
N LEU A 96 28.99 22.86 -20.46
CA LEU A 96 30.25 23.62 -20.34
C LEU A 96 30.48 24.59 -21.49
N SER A 97 30.03 24.24 -22.72
CA SER A 97 30.11 25.07 -23.91
C SER A 97 28.96 26.07 -24.05
N GLU A 98 28.10 26.19 -23.04
CA GLU A 98 26.92 27.07 -23.03
C GLU A 98 25.89 26.76 -24.14
N GLN A 99 25.97 25.59 -24.76
CA GLN A 99 25.02 25.14 -25.78
C GLN A 99 23.74 24.61 -25.16
N LYS A 100 23.77 24.21 -23.87
CA LYS A 100 22.67 23.68 -23.15
C LYS A 100 22.56 24.29 -21.75
N ASP A 101 21.34 24.72 -21.40
CA ASP A 101 20.96 25.05 -20.05
C ASP A 101 20.33 23.80 -19.38
N GLY A 102 21.09 23.13 -18.53
CA GLY A 102 20.71 21.84 -17.94
C GLY A 102 21.54 21.46 -16.72
N GLU A 103 21.17 20.36 -16.08
CA GLU A 103 21.82 19.83 -14.89
C GLU A 103 22.26 18.37 -15.08
N LEU A 104 23.50 18.06 -14.71
CA LEU A 104 24.01 16.70 -14.60
C LEU A 104 23.94 16.26 -13.13
N ILE A 105 23.19 15.21 -12.85
CA ILE A 105 22.95 14.67 -11.51
C ILE A 105 23.47 13.23 -11.46
N SER A 106 24.03 12.84 -10.32
CA SER A 106 24.46 11.47 -10.08
C SER A 106 23.61 10.83 -8.97
N TYR A 107 23.10 9.63 -9.22
CA TYR A 107 22.41 8.80 -8.23
C TYR A 107 23.18 7.48 -8.08
N LEU A 108 23.89 7.33 -6.97
CA LEU A 108 24.90 6.29 -6.78
C LEU A 108 24.57 5.38 -5.58
N ASP A 109 24.84 4.08 -5.72
CA ASP A 109 24.86 3.12 -4.63
C ASP A 109 26.28 2.55 -4.45
N THR A 110 27.07 3.19 -3.59
CA THR A 110 28.47 2.86 -3.39
C THR A 110 28.93 3.05 -1.95
N ASP A 111 29.94 2.31 -1.55
CA ASP A 111 30.64 2.50 -0.25
C ASP A 111 31.75 3.56 -0.34
N ASP A 112 32.26 3.86 -1.55
CA ASP A 112 33.35 4.81 -1.77
C ASP A 112 33.17 5.61 -3.06
N ILE A 113 32.55 6.78 -2.94
CA ILE A 113 32.31 7.71 -4.03
C ILE A 113 33.58 8.21 -4.71
N ARG A 114 34.73 8.18 -4.02
CA ARG A 114 36.02 8.69 -4.56
C ARG A 114 36.52 7.87 -5.73
N LYS A 115 36.03 6.66 -5.93
CA LYS A 115 36.35 5.79 -7.07
C LYS A 115 35.66 6.18 -8.37
N PHE A 116 34.59 6.97 -8.29
CA PHE A 116 33.86 7.45 -9.48
C PHE A 116 34.61 8.60 -10.19
N PRO A 117 34.35 8.82 -11.50
CA PRO A 117 34.92 9.95 -12.25
C PRO A 117 34.69 11.28 -11.51
N ARG A 118 35.67 12.19 -11.67
CA ARG A 118 35.60 13.48 -10.96
C ARG A 118 34.31 14.22 -11.27
N THR A 119 33.91 14.33 -12.53
CA THR A 119 32.67 14.97 -12.95
C THR A 119 31.45 14.39 -12.22
N ILE A 120 31.33 13.08 -12.17
CA ILE A 120 30.20 12.36 -11.57
C ILE A 120 30.11 12.55 -10.05
N ARG A 121 31.24 12.66 -9.34
CA ARG A 121 31.29 12.77 -7.88
C ARG A 121 31.35 14.19 -7.34
N THR A 122 31.51 15.22 -8.19
CA THR A 122 31.69 16.62 -7.76
C THR A 122 30.52 17.53 -8.10
N LEU A 123 29.60 17.08 -8.96
CA LEU A 123 28.35 17.77 -9.26
C LEU A 123 27.26 17.44 -8.22
N GLN A 124 26.01 17.59 -8.58
CA GLN A 124 24.92 17.23 -7.67
C GLN A 124 24.84 15.70 -7.51
N VAL A 125 25.20 15.20 -6.33
CA VAL A 125 25.25 13.76 -6.04
C VAL A 125 24.22 13.37 -4.99
N PHE A 126 23.48 12.32 -5.29
CA PHE A 126 22.61 11.61 -4.35
C PHE A 126 23.13 10.21 -4.12
N GLU A 127 23.37 9.85 -2.87
CA GLU A 127 23.80 8.52 -2.48
C GLU A 127 22.59 7.75 -1.96
N LYS A 128 22.23 6.63 -2.61
CA LYS A 128 21.05 5.81 -2.26
C LYS A 128 21.01 5.49 -0.77
N ARG A 129 22.15 5.17 -0.17
CA ARG A 129 22.28 4.78 1.24
C ARG A 129 22.19 5.95 2.23
N LYS A 130 22.40 7.19 1.79
CA LYS A 130 22.39 8.37 2.66
C LYS A 130 21.15 9.24 2.46
N ASN A 131 20.88 9.60 1.22
CA ASN A 131 19.84 10.55 0.87
C ASN A 131 18.55 9.87 0.41
N GLY A 132 18.68 8.64 -0.16
CA GLY A 132 17.55 7.86 -0.64
C GLY A 132 16.90 8.41 -1.91
N LEU A 133 15.97 7.62 -2.43
CA LEU A 133 15.22 7.93 -3.66
C LEU A 133 14.34 9.19 -3.50
N SER A 134 13.71 9.36 -2.34
CA SER A 134 12.83 10.50 -2.06
C SER A 134 13.54 11.85 -2.16
N SER A 135 14.82 11.94 -1.77
CA SER A 135 15.57 13.19 -1.81
C SER A 135 15.91 13.64 -3.24
N ILE A 136 16.27 12.71 -4.13
CA ILE A 136 16.51 13.05 -5.55
C ILE A 136 15.20 13.42 -6.24
N VAL A 137 14.11 12.73 -5.96
CA VAL A 137 12.79 13.03 -6.53
C VAL A 137 12.30 14.42 -6.06
N ALA A 138 12.45 14.75 -4.78
CA ALA A 138 12.10 16.07 -4.25
C ALA A 138 12.96 17.21 -4.86
N PHE A 139 14.26 16.98 -5.01
CA PHE A 139 15.16 17.95 -5.64
C PHE A 139 14.75 18.25 -7.10
N ILE A 140 14.49 17.19 -7.88
CA ILE A 140 14.08 17.32 -9.28
C ILE A 140 12.69 17.95 -9.38
N GLY A 141 11.76 17.60 -8.50
CA GLY A 141 10.45 18.24 -8.41
C GLY A 141 10.56 19.75 -8.19
N SER A 142 11.43 20.18 -7.29
CA SER A 142 11.71 21.60 -7.04
C SER A 142 12.35 22.29 -8.25
N TYR A 143 13.26 21.63 -8.95
CA TYR A 143 13.90 22.16 -10.16
C TYR A 143 12.89 22.51 -11.26
N PHE A 144 11.88 21.67 -11.46
CA PHE A 144 10.83 21.91 -12.45
C PHE A 144 9.67 22.76 -11.92
N ASN A 145 9.81 23.42 -10.75
CA ASN A 145 8.74 24.18 -10.10
C ASN A 145 7.44 23.36 -9.97
N ILE A 146 7.58 22.08 -9.78
CA ILE A 146 6.47 21.26 -9.35
C ILE A 146 6.29 21.62 -7.88
N ASN A 147 5.76 22.85 -7.66
CA ASN A 147 5.44 23.37 -6.35
C ASN A 147 4.55 22.37 -5.68
N GLU A 148 5.00 21.97 -4.47
CA GLU A 148 4.23 21.11 -3.61
C GLU A 148 3.29 20.29 -4.50
N ILE A 149 3.83 19.30 -5.17
CA ILE A 149 2.97 18.19 -5.41
C ILE A 149 2.43 18.00 -4.01
N ASN A 150 1.22 18.56 -3.76
CA ASN A 150 0.38 17.82 -2.90
C ASN A 150 0.88 16.40 -3.14
N HIS A 151 1.42 15.72 -2.14
CA HIS A 151 1.40 14.30 -2.13
C HIS A 151 -0.09 13.97 -2.28
N GLU A 152 -0.63 14.24 -3.44
CA GLU A 152 -1.63 13.42 -4.04
C GLU A 152 -0.86 12.13 -4.21
N GLU A 153 -0.87 11.37 -3.14
CA GLU A 153 -0.85 9.93 -3.22
C GLU A 153 -1.57 9.61 -4.53
N PRO A 154 -1.03 8.80 -5.46
CA PRO A 154 -1.60 8.54 -6.78
C PRO A 154 -3.10 8.55 -6.57
N MET A 155 -3.81 9.50 -7.22
CA MET A 155 -5.17 9.87 -6.85
C MET A 155 -5.93 8.62 -6.46
N ILE A 156 -5.96 8.34 -5.15
CA ILE A 156 -6.98 7.46 -4.61
C ILE A 156 -8.21 8.22 -4.99
N ASN A 157 -8.89 7.74 -6.03
CA ASN A 157 -10.09 8.39 -6.53
C ASN A 157 -10.95 8.72 -5.32
N LYS A 158 -10.97 10.01 -4.93
CA LYS A 158 -11.86 10.51 -3.90
C LYS A 158 -13.26 10.30 -4.45
N GLY A 159 -13.84 9.17 -4.17
CA GLY A 159 -15.19 8.92 -4.62
C GLY A 159 -15.50 7.44 -4.76
N SER A 160 -16.19 7.01 -3.81
CA SER A 160 -16.92 5.79 -3.54
C SER A 160 -16.12 4.71 -2.84
N SER A 161 -16.38 4.60 -1.55
CA SER A 161 -16.12 3.43 -0.75
C SER A 161 -16.59 2.16 -1.49
N TYR A 162 -15.81 1.09 -1.39
CA TYR A 162 -16.19 -0.25 -1.83
C TYR A 162 -17.65 -0.52 -1.51
N ASN A 163 -18.49 -0.78 -2.52
CA ASN A 163 -19.90 -1.00 -2.31
C ASN A 163 -20.14 -2.42 -1.77
N TYR A 164 -20.05 -2.54 -0.47
CA TYR A 164 -20.28 -3.77 0.28
C TYR A 164 -21.72 -4.28 0.13
N ASP A 165 -22.72 -3.39 -0.03
CA ASP A 165 -24.13 -3.78 -0.12
C ASP A 165 -24.38 -4.74 -1.28
N ALA A 166 -23.82 -4.41 -2.46
CA ALA A 166 -23.96 -5.26 -3.63
C ALA A 166 -23.18 -6.60 -3.51
N THR A 167 -22.11 -6.63 -2.69
CA THR A 167 -21.26 -7.81 -2.50
C THR A 167 -21.82 -8.69 -1.38
N TYR A 168 -22.38 -8.09 -0.35
CA TYR A 168 -22.90 -8.79 0.84
C TYR A 168 -24.15 -9.63 0.54
N GLU A 169 -24.94 -9.22 -0.46
CA GLU A 169 -26.11 -9.99 -0.93
C GLU A 169 -25.72 -11.33 -1.60
N LEU A 170 -24.44 -11.51 -1.96
CA LEU A 170 -23.96 -12.68 -2.69
C LEU A 170 -23.72 -13.92 -1.82
N GLY A 171 -24.10 -13.96 -0.55
CA GLY A 171 -23.93 -15.11 0.34
C GLY A 171 -22.48 -15.59 0.56
N ASP A 172 -21.70 -15.62 -0.52
CA ASP A 172 -20.29 -15.98 -0.55
C ASP A 172 -19.41 -15.03 0.26
N GLU A 173 -19.74 -13.72 0.29
CA GLU A 173 -18.94 -12.72 0.98
C GLU A 173 -19.03 -12.88 2.51
N ARG A 174 -20.21 -13.21 3.04
CA ARG A 174 -20.36 -13.50 4.47
C ARG A 174 -19.47 -14.66 4.90
N ARG A 175 -19.49 -15.74 4.12
CA ARG A 175 -18.65 -16.91 4.37
C ARG A 175 -17.17 -16.55 4.29
N ARG A 176 -16.79 -15.75 3.29
CA ARG A 176 -15.40 -15.31 3.11
C ARG A 176 -14.93 -14.48 4.31
N LEU A 177 -15.72 -13.49 4.76
CA LEU A 177 -15.38 -12.65 5.90
C LEU A 177 -15.28 -13.45 7.21
N ALA A 178 -16.14 -14.43 7.40
CA ALA A 178 -16.06 -15.31 8.57
C ALA A 178 -14.78 -16.15 8.57
N ILE A 179 -14.40 -16.71 7.41
CA ILE A 179 -13.15 -17.46 7.23
C ILE A 179 -11.95 -16.55 7.43
N GLN A 180 -11.92 -15.39 6.76
CA GLN A 180 -10.84 -14.42 6.88
C GLN A 180 -10.67 -13.95 8.33
N GLY A 181 -11.76 -13.60 8.99
CA GLY A 181 -11.76 -13.20 10.39
C GLY A 181 -11.10 -14.27 11.27
N LYS A 182 -11.55 -15.51 11.16
CA LYS A 182 -11.01 -16.64 11.94
C LYS A 182 -9.51 -16.88 11.67
N VAL A 183 -9.07 -16.74 10.43
CA VAL A 183 -7.68 -16.98 10.03
C VAL A 183 -6.78 -15.83 10.49
N GLU A 184 -7.21 -14.58 10.34
CA GLU A 184 -6.34 -13.41 10.52
C GLU A 184 -6.37 -12.82 11.93
N SER A 185 -7.40 -13.09 12.76
CA SER A 185 -7.52 -12.55 14.13
C SER A 185 -6.86 -13.40 15.22
N GLN A 186 -6.20 -14.49 14.84
CA GLN A 186 -5.66 -15.49 15.78
C GLN A 186 -4.77 -14.91 16.88
N LYS A 187 -4.06 -13.82 16.62
CA LYS A 187 -3.16 -13.16 17.58
C LYS A 187 -3.77 -11.94 18.26
N ASP A 188 -4.91 -11.44 17.78
CA ASP A 188 -5.49 -10.20 18.28
C ASP A 188 -5.81 -10.27 19.77
N PHE A 189 -6.44 -11.36 20.25
CA PHE A 189 -6.71 -11.55 21.66
C PHE A 189 -5.46 -11.46 22.54
N GLY A 190 -4.34 -12.10 22.12
CA GLY A 190 -3.09 -12.05 22.87
C GLY A 190 -2.53 -10.63 22.97
N TYR A 191 -2.43 -9.93 21.84
CA TYR A 191 -1.91 -8.56 21.83
C TYR A 191 -2.82 -7.58 22.60
N ILE A 192 -4.14 -7.73 22.45
CA ILE A 192 -5.09 -6.88 23.17
C ILE A 192 -5.06 -7.19 24.66
N SER A 193 -4.91 -8.45 25.08
CA SER A 193 -4.74 -8.82 26.48
C SER A 193 -3.56 -8.11 27.15
N GLU A 194 -2.41 -7.99 26.43
CA GLU A 194 -1.25 -7.26 26.92
C GLU A 194 -1.57 -5.76 27.14
N LEU A 195 -2.39 -5.14 26.30
CA LEU A 195 -2.79 -3.74 26.44
C LEU A 195 -3.74 -3.50 27.62
N LEU A 196 -4.54 -4.51 27.97
CA LEU A 196 -5.60 -4.39 28.96
C LEU A 196 -5.19 -4.88 30.37
N LEU A 197 -3.95 -5.36 30.58
CA LEU A 197 -3.51 -6.04 31.79
C LEU A 197 -3.48 -5.20 33.09
N HIS A 198 -3.63 -3.87 33.04
CA HIS A 198 -3.28 -3.00 34.17
C HIS A 198 -4.44 -2.19 34.76
N ARG A 199 -5.70 -2.45 34.41
CA ARG A 199 -6.84 -1.70 34.93
C ARG A 199 -7.85 -2.58 35.66
N THR A 200 -8.45 -2.02 36.70
CA THR A 200 -9.49 -2.67 37.53
C THR A 200 -10.91 -2.29 37.10
N ALA A 201 -11.06 -1.36 36.14
CA ALA A 201 -12.34 -0.90 35.62
C ALA A 201 -12.70 -1.60 34.31
N ILE A 202 -13.98 -1.57 33.94
CA ILE A 202 -14.45 -2.06 32.64
C ILE A 202 -13.82 -1.22 31.52
N TYR A 203 -13.23 -1.87 30.54
CA TYR A 203 -12.66 -1.22 29.36
C TYR A 203 -13.75 -0.93 28.32
N ASN A 204 -13.82 0.31 27.88
CA ASN A 204 -14.68 0.71 26.77
C ASN A 204 -13.92 0.57 25.45
N VAL A 205 -14.45 -0.23 24.56
CA VAL A 205 -13.88 -0.52 23.24
C VAL A 205 -14.78 0.04 22.15
N LEU A 206 -14.21 0.77 21.20
CA LEU A 206 -14.86 1.10 19.93
C LEU A 206 -14.33 0.15 18.84
N ASP A 207 -15.21 -0.61 18.22
CA ASP A 207 -14.86 -1.46 17.07
C ASP A 207 -15.31 -0.79 15.77
N VAL A 208 -14.35 -0.31 14.99
CA VAL A 208 -14.54 0.46 13.75
C VAL A 208 -14.66 -0.49 12.55
N GLY A 209 -15.83 -0.56 11.94
CA GLY A 209 -16.13 -1.51 10.87
C GLY A 209 -16.39 -2.92 11.42
N CYS A 210 -17.22 -3.02 12.44
CA CYS A 210 -17.48 -4.26 13.16
C CYS A 210 -18.20 -5.35 12.34
N SER A 211 -18.78 -4.99 11.19
CA SER A 211 -19.60 -5.90 10.37
C SER A 211 -20.65 -6.63 11.23
N MET A 212 -20.85 -7.92 11.07
CA MET A 212 -21.77 -8.75 11.87
C MET A 212 -21.18 -9.24 13.19
N GLY A 213 -20.02 -8.75 13.61
CA GLY A 213 -19.41 -9.06 14.90
C GLY A 213 -18.58 -10.35 14.96
N ASN A 214 -18.37 -11.07 13.87
CA ASN A 214 -17.66 -12.35 13.90
C ASN A 214 -16.28 -12.26 14.58
N VAL A 215 -15.48 -11.26 14.23
CA VAL A 215 -14.15 -11.01 14.83
C VAL A 215 -14.31 -10.42 16.24
N THR A 216 -15.22 -9.47 16.40
CA THR A 216 -15.52 -8.81 17.68
C THR A 216 -15.85 -9.82 18.75
N PHE A 217 -16.76 -10.76 18.46
CA PHE A 217 -17.18 -11.78 19.42
C PHE A 217 -16.08 -12.79 19.73
N ASP A 218 -15.29 -13.19 18.74
CA ASP A 218 -14.17 -14.10 18.94
C ASP A 218 -13.06 -13.48 19.79
N VAL A 219 -12.74 -12.20 19.57
CA VAL A 219 -11.67 -11.49 20.28
C VAL A 219 -12.15 -11.02 21.65
N PHE A 220 -13.24 -10.23 21.70
CA PHE A 220 -13.66 -9.56 22.93
C PHE A 220 -14.57 -10.41 23.80
N GLY A 221 -15.25 -11.42 23.26
CA GLY A 221 -16.04 -12.36 24.04
C GLY A 221 -15.23 -13.12 25.11
N ARG A 222 -13.94 -13.31 24.88
CA ARG A 222 -13.01 -13.95 25.82
C ARG A 222 -12.72 -13.11 27.07
N PHE A 223 -12.96 -11.81 27.03
CA PHE A 223 -12.79 -10.92 28.19
C PHE A 223 -14.01 -10.87 29.10
N GLY A 224 -15.16 -11.43 28.66
CA GLY A 224 -16.41 -11.39 29.42
C GLY A 224 -16.81 -9.96 29.80
N ASP A 225 -17.25 -9.77 31.04
CA ASP A 225 -17.72 -8.48 31.56
C ASP A 225 -16.60 -7.45 31.82
N ALA A 226 -15.32 -7.81 31.60
CA ALA A 226 -14.22 -6.89 31.75
C ALA A 226 -14.15 -5.85 30.61
N VAL A 227 -14.85 -6.06 29.51
CA VAL A 227 -14.94 -5.12 28.39
C VAL A 227 -16.38 -4.77 28.07
N SER A 228 -16.61 -3.56 27.59
CA SER A 228 -17.86 -3.11 26.97
C SER A 228 -17.54 -2.66 25.54
N VAL A 229 -18.19 -3.24 24.54
CA VAL A 229 -17.88 -2.97 23.14
C VAL A 229 -19.03 -2.21 22.47
N ILE A 230 -18.70 -1.10 21.82
CA ILE A 230 -19.57 -0.43 20.86
C ILE A 230 -18.98 -0.67 19.48
N GLY A 231 -19.62 -1.53 18.68
CA GLY A 231 -19.30 -1.70 17.27
C GLY A 231 -19.97 -0.61 16.43
N VAL A 232 -19.30 -0.17 15.38
CA VAL A 232 -19.89 0.74 14.40
C VAL A 232 -19.61 0.26 12.99
N ASP A 233 -20.62 0.32 12.13
CA ASP A 233 -20.50 -0.02 10.70
C ASP A 233 -21.49 0.84 9.88
N LYS A 234 -21.16 1.09 8.61
CA LYS A 234 -22.02 1.86 7.70
C LYS A 234 -23.18 1.06 7.13
N PHE A 235 -23.19 -0.25 7.29
CA PHE A 235 -24.22 -1.14 6.72
C PHE A 235 -25.25 -1.57 7.74
N LYS A 236 -26.49 -1.13 7.53
CA LYS A 236 -27.61 -1.42 8.44
C LYS A 236 -27.81 -2.93 8.67
N LYS A 237 -27.72 -3.75 7.63
CA LYS A 237 -27.84 -5.22 7.75
C LYS A 237 -26.75 -5.85 8.60
N CYS A 238 -25.54 -5.26 8.60
CA CYS A 238 -24.47 -5.71 9.48
C CYS A 238 -24.78 -5.42 10.95
N ILE A 239 -25.28 -4.22 11.23
CA ILE A 239 -25.69 -3.80 12.57
C ILE A 239 -26.83 -4.65 13.10
N GLU A 240 -27.87 -4.93 12.28
CA GLU A 240 -28.96 -5.83 12.63
C GLU A 240 -28.43 -7.22 13.00
N GLY A 241 -27.60 -7.83 12.15
CA GLY A 241 -27.02 -9.15 12.41
C GLY A 241 -26.07 -9.20 13.60
N PHE A 242 -25.31 -8.11 13.85
CA PHE A 242 -24.50 -7.98 15.05
C PHE A 242 -25.37 -8.02 16.31
N ASN A 243 -26.40 -7.16 16.36
CA ASN A 243 -27.26 -7.01 17.55
C ASN A 243 -28.17 -8.22 17.80
N GLU A 244 -28.45 -9.03 16.77
CA GLU A 244 -29.19 -10.29 16.94
C GLU A 244 -28.38 -11.36 17.68
N SER A 245 -27.01 -11.30 17.56
CA SER A 245 -26.11 -12.37 18.02
C SER A 245 -25.16 -11.94 19.13
N CYS A 246 -25.11 -10.64 19.49
CA CYS A 246 -24.08 -10.11 20.37
C CYS A 246 -24.29 -10.52 21.85
N PRO A 247 -23.18 -10.73 22.61
CA PRO A 247 -23.23 -10.80 24.08
C PRO A 247 -23.77 -9.52 24.70
N GLY A 248 -24.31 -9.60 25.92
CA GLY A 248 -24.98 -8.48 26.60
C GLY A 248 -24.12 -7.25 26.89
N ASN A 249 -22.80 -7.42 26.91
CA ASN A 249 -21.81 -6.33 27.06
C ASN A 249 -21.36 -5.71 25.71
N MET A 250 -21.97 -6.13 24.59
CA MET A 250 -21.64 -5.67 23.24
C MET A 250 -22.89 -5.15 22.54
N ARG A 251 -22.71 -4.18 21.67
CA ARG A 251 -23.78 -3.59 20.84
C ARG A 251 -23.19 -2.93 19.62
N ALA A 252 -23.97 -2.74 18.56
CA ALA A 252 -23.52 -2.05 17.38
C ALA A 252 -24.51 -0.97 16.94
N GLU A 253 -23.96 0.10 16.35
CA GLU A 253 -24.68 1.27 15.87
C GLU A 253 -24.29 1.62 14.44
N LEU A 254 -25.22 2.19 13.70
CA LEU A 254 -24.99 2.64 12.33
C LEU A 254 -24.13 3.91 12.34
N LEU A 255 -22.96 3.85 11.72
CA LEU A 255 -22.07 4.99 11.56
C LEU A 255 -21.25 4.86 10.29
N ASN A 256 -21.23 5.92 9.48
CA ASN A 256 -20.42 6.00 8.27
C ASN A 256 -19.32 7.06 8.41
N PHE A 257 -18.06 6.65 8.48
CA PHE A 257 -16.92 7.55 8.60
C PHE A 257 -16.66 8.40 7.32
N GLU A 258 -17.33 8.10 6.21
CA GLU A 258 -17.36 8.95 5.01
C GLU A 258 -18.40 10.09 5.10
N ASP A 259 -19.30 10.05 6.09
CA ASP A 259 -20.24 11.14 6.35
C ASP A 259 -19.51 12.32 7.03
N PRO A 260 -19.60 13.56 6.54
CA PRO A 260 -18.99 14.72 7.19
C PRO A 260 -19.39 14.91 8.64
N GLU A 261 -20.59 14.46 9.05
CA GLU A 261 -21.14 14.58 10.39
C GLU A 261 -20.83 13.38 11.32
N TRP A 262 -19.98 12.46 10.89
CA TRP A 262 -19.74 11.23 11.67
C TRP A 262 -19.24 11.50 13.10
N GLU A 263 -18.48 12.58 13.32
CA GLU A 263 -17.99 12.94 14.65
C GLU A 263 -19.11 13.33 15.61
N ARG A 264 -20.14 14.03 15.12
CA ARG A 264 -21.34 14.34 15.89
C ARG A 264 -22.13 13.07 16.19
N GLN A 265 -22.32 12.24 15.16
CA GLN A 265 -23.03 10.95 15.30
C GLN A 265 -22.33 10.02 16.31
N LEU A 266 -20.99 9.92 16.26
CA LEU A 266 -20.24 9.14 17.25
C LEU A 266 -20.40 9.70 18.66
N SER A 267 -20.41 11.01 18.84
CA SER A 267 -20.63 11.65 20.15
C SER A 267 -22.04 11.37 20.68
N GLU A 268 -23.07 11.32 19.83
CA GLU A 268 -24.44 10.95 20.20
C GLU A 268 -24.52 9.47 20.61
N ILE A 269 -23.83 8.57 19.88
CA ILE A 269 -23.73 7.15 20.25
C ILE A 269 -23.05 7.00 21.62
N MET A 270 -21.94 7.69 21.85
CA MET A 270 -21.24 7.66 23.13
C MET A 270 -22.13 8.15 24.27
N ALA A 271 -22.85 9.26 24.09
CA ALA A 271 -23.79 9.79 25.08
C ALA A 271 -24.92 8.82 25.37
N LYS A 272 -25.48 8.16 24.35
CA LYS A 272 -26.52 7.13 24.49
C LYS A 272 -26.10 6.01 25.43
N TYR A 273 -24.84 5.64 25.45
CA TYR A 273 -24.30 4.54 26.25
C TYR A 273 -23.49 4.98 27.48
N GLY A 274 -23.44 6.29 27.74
CA GLY A 274 -22.72 6.85 28.90
C GLY A 274 -21.20 6.70 28.79
N VAL A 275 -20.65 6.56 27.57
CA VAL A 275 -19.22 6.44 27.32
C VAL A 275 -18.64 7.84 27.08
N VAL A 276 -17.61 8.22 27.84
CA VAL A 276 -16.93 9.51 27.70
C VAL A 276 -15.74 9.39 26.73
N SER A 277 -15.04 8.28 26.79
CA SER A 277 -13.88 7.97 25.93
C SER A 277 -13.65 6.46 25.87
N PHE A 278 -12.90 6.01 24.90
CA PHE A 278 -12.55 4.61 24.70
C PHE A 278 -11.14 4.31 25.21
N ASP A 279 -10.97 3.19 25.88
CA ASP A 279 -9.66 2.68 26.29
C ASP A 279 -8.93 2.03 25.12
N LEU A 280 -9.70 1.48 24.19
CA LEU A 280 -9.20 0.89 22.95
C LEU A 280 -10.11 1.26 21.78
N ILE A 281 -9.52 1.74 20.68
CA ILE A 281 -10.16 1.77 19.37
C ILE A 281 -9.58 0.63 18.54
N TYR A 282 -10.43 -0.29 18.14
CA TYR A 282 -10.07 -1.47 17.37
C TYR A 282 -10.55 -1.31 15.93
N CYS A 283 -9.64 -1.46 14.98
CA CYS A 283 -9.92 -1.33 13.54
C CYS A 283 -9.38 -2.58 12.83
N SER A 284 -10.25 -3.51 12.53
CA SER A 284 -9.86 -4.77 11.91
C SER A 284 -10.29 -4.81 10.46
N LEU A 285 -9.33 -4.65 9.53
CA LEU A 285 -9.56 -4.69 8.08
C LEU A 285 -10.66 -3.71 7.60
N SER A 286 -10.80 -2.56 8.24
CA SER A 286 -11.83 -1.57 7.94
C SER A 286 -11.27 -0.28 7.33
N LEU A 287 -10.20 0.27 7.90
CA LEU A 287 -9.65 1.57 7.50
C LEU A 287 -9.17 1.63 6.05
N HIS A 288 -8.63 0.54 5.52
CA HIS A 288 -8.16 0.49 4.13
C HIS A 288 -9.28 0.58 3.08
N HIS A 289 -10.54 0.52 3.52
CA HIS A 289 -11.71 0.76 2.67
C HIS A 289 -12.18 2.22 2.65
N MET A 290 -11.60 3.08 3.50
CA MET A 290 -11.98 4.48 3.62
C MET A 290 -11.19 5.35 2.63
N SER A 291 -11.83 6.35 2.07
CA SER A 291 -11.22 7.29 1.12
C SER A 291 -10.12 8.14 1.76
N ASP A 292 -10.25 8.47 3.05
CA ASP A 292 -9.27 9.25 3.83
C ASP A 292 -9.11 8.63 5.23
N SER A 293 -8.48 7.46 5.27
CA SER A 293 -8.22 6.73 6.52
C SER A 293 -7.33 7.52 7.48
N GLU A 294 -6.40 8.33 6.95
CA GLU A 294 -5.50 9.15 7.78
C GLU A 294 -6.26 10.24 8.54
N SER A 295 -7.19 10.93 7.90
CA SER A 295 -8.05 11.90 8.55
C SER A 295 -8.90 11.26 9.64
N VAL A 296 -9.46 10.09 9.39
CA VAL A 296 -10.22 9.32 10.38
C VAL A 296 -9.35 8.94 11.58
N ILE A 297 -8.16 8.38 11.36
CA ILE A 297 -7.20 8.03 12.42
C ILE A 297 -6.84 9.24 13.27
N LYS A 298 -6.57 10.40 12.64
CA LYS A 298 -6.24 11.65 13.32
C LYS A 298 -7.40 12.15 14.19
N LYS A 299 -8.62 12.07 13.70
CA LYS A 299 -9.81 12.52 14.43
C LYS A 299 -10.19 11.55 15.56
N LEU A 300 -10.01 10.23 15.37
CA LEU A 300 -10.24 9.23 16.40
C LEU A 300 -9.38 9.44 17.64
N TRP A 301 -8.21 10.07 17.54
CA TRP A 301 -7.33 10.36 18.65
C TRP A 301 -8.04 11.08 19.82
N LYS A 302 -8.98 11.98 19.55
CA LYS A 302 -9.71 12.72 20.60
C LYS A 302 -10.67 11.85 21.43
N TYR A 303 -11.13 10.74 20.89
CA TYR A 303 -12.07 9.82 21.55
C TYR A 303 -11.39 8.75 22.40
N ILE A 304 -10.06 8.67 22.38
CA ILE A 304 -9.29 7.74 23.20
C ILE A 304 -8.98 8.37 24.55
N THR A 305 -9.02 7.57 25.64
CA THR A 305 -8.58 7.97 26.99
C THR A 305 -7.09 8.31 26.98
N ASN A 306 -6.62 9.06 27.97
CA ASN A 306 -5.18 9.19 28.18
C ASN A 306 -4.60 7.80 28.47
N ASP A 307 -3.46 7.47 27.84
CA ASP A 307 -2.82 6.17 27.85
C ASP A 307 -3.63 5.03 27.23
N GLY A 308 -4.77 5.34 26.58
CA GLY A 308 -5.52 4.40 25.75
C GLY A 308 -4.87 4.18 24.38
N HIS A 309 -5.37 3.20 23.66
CA HIS A 309 -4.69 2.71 22.44
C HIS A 309 -5.64 2.71 21.23
N ILE A 310 -5.01 2.83 20.07
CA ILE A 310 -5.60 2.40 18.80
C ILE A 310 -4.90 1.13 18.32
N TYR A 311 -5.67 0.14 17.93
CA TYR A 311 -5.20 -1.13 17.38
C TYR A 311 -5.73 -1.26 15.96
N ILE A 312 -4.84 -1.35 14.98
CA ILE A 312 -5.20 -1.39 13.57
C ILE A 312 -4.61 -2.65 12.94
N ARG A 313 -5.47 -3.56 12.50
CA ARG A 313 -5.10 -4.66 11.63
C ARG A 313 -5.49 -4.32 10.20
N THR A 314 -4.55 -4.45 9.28
CA THR A 314 -4.74 -4.04 7.90
C THR A 314 -3.99 -4.93 6.91
N CYS A 315 -4.25 -4.76 5.62
CA CYS A 315 -3.64 -5.54 4.56
C CYS A 315 -2.47 -4.82 3.89
N ASP A 316 -1.52 -5.62 3.41
CA ASP A 316 -0.52 -5.21 2.43
C ASP A 316 -0.27 -6.37 1.45
N ASP A 317 -0.79 -6.23 0.23
CA ASP A 317 -0.74 -7.30 -0.75
C ASP A 317 0.68 -7.61 -1.26
N ALA A 318 1.65 -6.72 -1.06
CA ALA A 318 3.05 -7.02 -1.38
C ALA A 318 3.75 -7.91 -0.33
N LEU A 319 3.12 -8.16 0.81
CA LEU A 319 3.63 -9.07 1.83
C LEU A 319 3.18 -10.53 1.62
N LYS A 320 3.01 -10.93 0.37
CA LYS A 320 2.67 -12.30 -0.05
C LYS A 320 3.89 -12.97 -0.68
N ILE A 321 4.11 -14.23 -0.34
CA ILE A 321 5.16 -15.08 -0.89
C ILE A 321 4.54 -16.38 -1.40
N ALA A 322 5.07 -16.89 -2.49
CA ALA A 322 4.59 -18.15 -3.07
C ALA A 322 5.70 -18.87 -3.82
N TYR A 323 5.65 -20.22 -3.87
CA TYR A 323 6.54 -21.03 -4.68
C TYR A 323 5.97 -22.47 -4.79
N PRO A 324 6.06 -23.14 -5.95
CA PRO A 324 6.40 -22.61 -7.28
C PRO A 324 5.25 -21.79 -7.90
N ASN A 325 5.44 -21.28 -9.13
CA ASN A 325 4.44 -20.54 -9.90
C ASN A 325 3.97 -19.22 -9.23
N GLU A 326 4.87 -18.53 -8.53
CA GLU A 326 4.62 -17.23 -7.88
C GLU A 326 4.12 -16.15 -8.86
N SER A 327 4.41 -16.28 -10.16
CA SER A 327 3.96 -15.34 -11.21
C SER A 327 2.45 -15.14 -11.22
N TYR A 328 1.64 -16.18 -10.97
CA TYR A 328 0.18 -16.06 -10.89
C TYR A 328 -0.27 -15.20 -9.72
N ILE A 329 0.44 -15.31 -8.59
CA ILE A 329 0.17 -14.51 -7.39
C ILE A 329 0.50 -13.05 -7.64
N TYR A 330 1.66 -12.75 -8.25
CA TYR A 330 2.04 -11.38 -8.59
C TYR A 330 1.11 -10.79 -9.66
N GLU A 331 0.74 -11.55 -10.67
CA GLU A 331 -0.18 -11.10 -11.72
C GLU A 331 -1.54 -10.69 -11.15
N ILE A 332 -2.15 -11.50 -10.28
CA ILE A 332 -3.44 -11.18 -9.70
C ILE A 332 -3.36 -9.98 -8.73
N ILE A 333 -2.25 -9.81 -8.03
CA ILE A 333 -2.00 -8.62 -7.20
C ILE A 333 -1.93 -7.38 -8.09
N GLN A 334 -1.17 -7.41 -9.17
CA GLN A 334 -1.02 -6.28 -10.10
C GLN A 334 -2.34 -5.91 -10.78
N LYS A 335 -3.11 -6.91 -11.25
CA LYS A 335 -4.45 -6.67 -11.84
C LYS A 335 -5.41 -5.98 -10.87
N THR A 336 -5.17 -6.06 -9.55
CA THR A 336 -6.07 -5.54 -8.52
C THR A 336 -5.48 -4.41 -7.67
N ALA A 337 -4.22 -4.08 -7.86
CA ALA A 337 -3.53 -3.03 -7.09
C ALA A 337 -4.09 -1.62 -7.33
N ASN A 338 -4.50 -1.33 -8.57
CA ASN A 338 -4.91 -0.01 -9.03
C ASN A 338 -6.36 0.01 -9.53
N VAL A 339 -7.21 -0.87 -9.02
CA VAL A 339 -8.60 -0.92 -9.46
C VAL A 339 -9.37 0.25 -8.86
N PRO A 340 -10.03 1.11 -9.66
CA PRO A 340 -10.85 2.21 -9.17
C PRO A 340 -11.90 1.70 -8.18
N HIS A 341 -12.07 2.39 -7.06
CA HIS A 341 -13.03 2.05 -6.01
C HIS A 341 -12.74 0.75 -5.24
N ALA A 342 -11.55 0.16 -5.41
CA ALA A 342 -11.06 -0.88 -4.50
C ALA A 342 -10.47 -0.24 -3.25
N SER A 343 -10.39 -1.03 -2.18
CA SER A 343 -9.66 -0.67 -0.97
C SER A 343 -8.17 -0.44 -1.26
N ASP A 344 -7.51 0.36 -0.42
CA ASP A 344 -6.05 0.50 -0.44
C ASP A 344 -5.40 -0.83 -0.05
N ARG A 345 -4.95 -1.60 -1.05
CA ARG A 345 -4.37 -2.93 -0.85
C ARG A 345 -2.93 -2.89 -0.34
N PHE A 346 -2.33 -1.70 -0.22
CA PHE A 346 -0.99 -1.45 0.32
C PHE A 346 -1.02 -0.58 1.57
N HIS A 347 -2.15 -0.55 2.28
CA HIS A 347 -2.37 0.27 3.45
C HIS A 347 -1.40 -0.06 4.60
N GLY A 348 -1.00 -1.33 4.74
CA GLY A 348 -0.13 -1.81 5.82
C GLY A 348 1.20 -1.08 5.92
N ARG A 349 1.85 -0.79 4.81
CA ARG A 349 3.13 -0.06 4.77
C ARG A 349 3.02 1.42 5.14
N LYS A 350 1.81 1.99 5.10
CA LYS A 350 1.54 3.42 5.34
C LYS A 350 1.18 3.71 6.79
N ILE A 351 0.65 2.70 7.50
CA ILE A 351 -0.04 2.90 8.77
C ILE A 351 0.85 3.46 9.88
N TYR A 352 2.13 3.09 9.93
CA TYR A 352 3.09 3.68 10.87
C TYR A 352 3.17 5.19 10.72
N SER A 353 3.36 5.66 9.48
CA SER A 353 3.46 7.08 9.17
C SER A 353 2.16 7.83 9.46
N MET A 354 1.00 7.22 9.19
CA MET A 354 -0.31 7.80 9.51
C MET A 354 -0.48 7.99 11.02
N LEU A 355 -0.16 6.98 11.84
CA LEU A 355 -0.19 7.07 13.29
C LEU A 355 0.77 8.13 13.82
N TYR A 356 1.99 8.20 13.27
CA TYR A 356 2.99 9.19 13.66
C TYR A 356 2.50 10.62 13.38
N ARG A 357 1.97 10.88 12.18
CA ARG A 357 1.39 12.18 11.82
C ARG A 357 0.13 12.53 12.63
N ALA A 358 -0.63 11.51 13.04
CA ALA A 358 -1.78 11.66 13.93
C ALA A 358 -1.41 11.84 15.41
N ARG A 359 -0.10 11.95 15.74
CA ARG A 359 0.47 12.20 17.08
C ARG A 359 0.32 11.05 18.08
N TYR A 360 0.05 9.84 17.64
CA TYR A 360 0.18 8.68 18.51
C TYR A 360 1.63 8.47 18.92
N LYS A 361 1.84 7.96 20.12
CA LYS A 361 3.14 7.64 20.71
C LYS A 361 3.27 6.13 20.87
N ASN A 362 4.46 5.67 21.22
CA ASN A 362 4.74 4.25 21.47
C ASN A 362 4.18 3.36 20.35
N ILE A 363 4.40 3.78 19.09
CA ILE A 363 3.87 3.07 17.93
C ILE A 363 4.63 1.77 17.76
N GLU A 364 3.92 0.67 17.88
CA GLU A 364 4.44 -0.68 17.64
C GLU A 364 3.88 -1.24 16.35
N MET A 365 4.76 -1.79 15.51
CA MET A 365 4.37 -2.58 14.35
C MET A 365 4.57 -4.05 14.68
N LYS A 366 3.51 -4.83 14.57
CA LYS A 366 3.54 -6.29 14.75
C LYS A 366 3.13 -6.98 13.45
N SER A 367 3.69 -8.15 13.22
CA SER A 367 3.29 -8.99 12.10
C SER A 367 3.44 -10.47 12.45
N PHE A 368 2.63 -11.30 11.82
CA PHE A 368 2.78 -12.74 11.87
C PHE A 368 2.46 -13.35 10.51
N LEU A 369 3.13 -14.46 10.23
CA LEU A 369 2.95 -15.21 9.00
C LEU A 369 1.74 -16.14 9.11
N ILE A 370 0.92 -16.15 8.08
CA ILE A 370 -0.09 -17.16 7.83
C ILE A 370 0.31 -17.87 6.54
N ASP A 371 0.47 -19.19 6.58
CA ASP A 371 0.95 -19.95 5.44
C ASP A 371 0.29 -21.32 5.26
N THR A 372 0.62 -21.99 4.17
CA THR A 372 0.14 -23.34 3.82
C THR A 372 0.98 -24.47 4.42
N GLY A 373 2.04 -24.14 5.20
CA GLY A 373 2.89 -25.15 5.83
C GLY A 373 2.12 -25.99 6.86
N TYR A 374 2.29 -27.29 6.83
CA TYR A 374 1.64 -28.27 7.73
C TYR A 374 0.10 -28.24 7.75
N LYS A 375 -0.54 -27.56 6.76
CA LYS A 375 -1.99 -27.46 6.67
C LYS A 375 -2.57 -28.58 5.81
N ASP A 376 -3.74 -29.08 6.23
CA ASP A 376 -4.53 -29.97 5.40
C ASP A 376 -5.21 -29.24 4.23
N ILE A 377 -5.91 -29.96 3.39
CA ILE A 377 -6.49 -29.40 2.16
C ILE A 377 -7.59 -28.38 2.47
N ASP A 378 -8.37 -28.58 3.52
CA ASP A 378 -9.46 -27.67 3.90
C ASP A 378 -8.91 -26.36 4.46
N GLU A 379 -7.87 -26.43 5.28
CA GLU A 379 -7.17 -25.28 5.81
C GLU A 379 -6.46 -24.48 4.69
N ARG A 380 -5.86 -25.16 3.71
CA ARG A 380 -5.22 -24.53 2.54
C ARG A 380 -6.27 -23.84 1.67
N TYR A 381 -7.42 -24.50 1.47
CA TYR A 381 -8.54 -23.90 0.75
C TYR A 381 -9.10 -22.65 1.48
N ALA A 382 -9.17 -22.69 2.80
CA ALA A 382 -9.56 -21.53 3.61
C ALA A 382 -8.61 -20.34 3.41
N LEU A 383 -7.29 -20.57 3.27
CA LEU A 383 -6.32 -19.53 2.96
C LEU A 383 -6.52 -18.96 1.55
N PHE A 384 -6.71 -19.82 0.56
CA PHE A 384 -7.04 -19.36 -0.80
C PHE A 384 -8.30 -18.49 -0.79
N TYR A 385 -9.35 -18.97 -0.14
CA TYR A 385 -10.64 -18.30 -0.08
C TYR A 385 -10.54 -16.93 0.59
N SER A 386 -9.85 -16.85 1.72
CA SER A 386 -9.57 -15.60 2.44
C SER A 386 -8.76 -14.61 1.59
N ALA A 387 -7.66 -15.07 0.98
CA ALA A 387 -6.70 -14.19 0.36
C ALA A 387 -7.10 -13.71 -1.05
N PHE A 388 -7.89 -14.48 -1.80
CA PHE A 388 -8.07 -14.24 -3.24
C PHE A 388 -9.52 -14.09 -3.70
N VAL A 389 -10.50 -14.76 -3.09
CA VAL A 389 -11.88 -14.86 -3.62
C VAL A 389 -12.65 -13.54 -3.61
N TRP A 390 -12.28 -12.56 -2.79
CA TRP A 390 -12.87 -11.22 -2.81
C TRP A 390 -12.78 -10.55 -4.21
N ARG A 391 -11.76 -10.90 -5.00
CA ARG A 391 -11.55 -10.39 -6.35
C ARG A 391 -12.67 -10.83 -7.30
N LYS A 392 -13.10 -12.08 -7.20
CA LYS A 392 -14.26 -12.58 -7.94
C LYS A 392 -15.50 -11.74 -7.71
N ASN A 393 -15.79 -11.44 -6.44
CA ASN A 393 -16.95 -10.64 -6.05
C ASN A 393 -16.82 -9.19 -6.54
N TYR A 394 -15.63 -8.61 -6.44
CA TYR A 394 -15.35 -7.29 -6.95
C TYR A 394 -15.63 -7.18 -8.47
N PHE A 395 -15.02 -8.03 -9.29
CA PHE A 395 -15.16 -7.97 -10.74
C PHE A 395 -16.59 -8.35 -11.21
N LYS A 396 -17.26 -9.24 -10.49
CA LYS A 396 -18.67 -9.54 -10.74
C LYS A 396 -19.57 -8.31 -10.52
N ASN A 397 -19.30 -7.53 -9.49
CA ASN A 397 -20.02 -6.29 -9.22
C ASN A 397 -19.68 -5.20 -10.24
N ARG A 398 -18.40 -5.09 -10.64
CA ARG A 398 -17.95 -4.20 -11.70
C ARG A 398 -18.72 -4.49 -13.01
N LEU A 399 -18.87 -5.76 -13.37
CA LEU A 399 -19.65 -6.17 -14.54
C LEU A 399 -21.14 -5.80 -14.42
N LYS A 400 -21.75 -6.01 -13.24
CA LYS A 400 -23.16 -5.66 -13.01
C LYS A 400 -23.41 -4.14 -13.06
N SER A 401 -22.42 -3.34 -12.73
CA SER A 401 -22.53 -1.86 -12.71
C SER A 401 -22.22 -1.20 -14.04
N ALA A 402 -21.71 -1.94 -15.02
CA ALA A 402 -21.40 -1.44 -16.36
C ALA A 402 -22.68 -1.04 -17.12
N LYS A 403 -22.66 0.13 -17.78
CA LYS A 403 -23.87 0.73 -18.38
C LYS A 403 -23.82 0.82 -19.89
N SER A 404 -22.65 1.04 -20.48
CA SER A 404 -22.50 1.10 -21.95
C SER A 404 -22.06 -0.24 -22.51
N GLN A 405 -22.31 -0.50 -23.78
CA GLN A 405 -21.89 -1.73 -24.44
C GLN A 405 -20.35 -1.92 -24.36
N GLU A 406 -19.59 -0.87 -24.63
CA GLU A 406 -18.14 -0.86 -24.53
C GLU A 406 -17.65 -1.16 -23.08
N ASP A 407 -18.30 -0.56 -22.08
CA ASP A 407 -17.99 -0.77 -20.67
C ASP A 407 -18.34 -2.20 -20.22
N ILE A 408 -19.42 -2.78 -20.73
CA ILE A 408 -19.80 -4.17 -20.48
C ILE A 408 -18.78 -5.14 -21.09
N GLU A 409 -18.35 -4.92 -22.32
CA GLU A 409 -17.35 -5.76 -22.99
C GLU A 409 -16.01 -5.72 -22.24
N LYS A 410 -15.58 -4.53 -21.83
CA LYS A 410 -14.37 -4.34 -21.02
C LYS A 410 -14.49 -5.05 -19.67
N ALA A 411 -15.57 -4.84 -18.93
CA ALA A 411 -15.79 -5.44 -17.62
C ALA A 411 -15.90 -6.98 -17.71
N MET A 412 -16.47 -7.50 -18.80
CA MET A 412 -16.54 -8.95 -19.06
C MET A 412 -15.14 -9.54 -19.32
N ALA A 413 -14.32 -8.86 -20.12
CA ALA A 413 -12.94 -9.29 -20.35
C ALA A 413 -12.13 -9.31 -19.05
N GLU A 414 -12.20 -8.23 -18.24
CA GLU A 414 -11.55 -8.12 -16.92
C GLU A 414 -12.01 -9.25 -15.99
N TYR A 415 -13.31 -9.53 -15.93
CA TYR A 415 -13.86 -10.60 -15.12
C TYR A 415 -13.35 -11.98 -15.55
N ASN A 416 -13.38 -12.28 -16.85
CA ASN A 416 -12.93 -13.57 -17.39
C ASN A 416 -11.43 -13.80 -17.13
N ASP A 417 -10.59 -12.77 -17.33
CA ASP A 417 -9.16 -12.84 -17.06
C ASP A 417 -8.88 -13.17 -15.59
N VAL A 418 -9.59 -12.49 -14.69
CA VAL A 418 -9.43 -12.73 -13.25
C VAL A 418 -9.93 -14.12 -12.86
N MET A 419 -11.03 -14.61 -13.45
CA MET A 419 -11.54 -15.95 -13.19
C MET A 419 -10.55 -17.05 -13.63
N ILE A 420 -9.98 -16.94 -14.83
CA ILE A 420 -8.95 -17.87 -15.32
C ILE A 420 -7.74 -17.90 -14.38
N LEU A 421 -7.33 -16.74 -13.89
CA LEU A 421 -6.19 -16.65 -12.99
C LEU A 421 -6.51 -17.20 -11.59
N LEU A 422 -7.71 -16.95 -11.07
CA LEU A 422 -8.17 -17.53 -9.80
C LEU A 422 -8.23 -19.06 -9.87
N ASP A 423 -8.73 -19.64 -10.97
CA ASP A 423 -8.80 -21.10 -11.15
C ASP A 423 -7.39 -21.73 -11.15
N LYS A 424 -6.41 -21.06 -11.79
CA LYS A 424 -5.01 -21.49 -11.76
C LYS A 424 -4.44 -21.45 -10.34
N ILE A 425 -4.69 -20.37 -9.62
CA ILE A 425 -4.22 -20.19 -8.24
C ILE A 425 -4.89 -21.22 -7.32
N GLU A 426 -6.20 -21.43 -7.43
CA GLU A 426 -6.93 -22.41 -6.63
C GLU A 426 -6.33 -23.81 -6.80
N SER A 427 -6.02 -24.21 -8.04
CA SER A 427 -5.38 -25.50 -8.34
C SER A 427 -4.04 -25.66 -7.60
N LEU A 428 -3.24 -24.60 -7.47
CA LEU A 428 -1.97 -24.66 -6.73
C LEU A 428 -2.19 -24.98 -5.24
N PHE A 429 -3.27 -24.49 -4.62
CA PHE A 429 -3.55 -24.77 -3.21
C PHE A 429 -3.89 -26.23 -2.94
N THR A 430 -4.24 -27.02 -3.96
CA THR A 430 -4.44 -28.47 -3.85
C THR A 430 -3.12 -29.25 -3.89
N GLU A 431 -2.04 -28.63 -4.39
CA GLU A 431 -0.73 -29.26 -4.51
C GLU A 431 0.05 -29.15 -3.19
N LYS A 432 0.45 -30.28 -2.61
CA LYS A 432 1.22 -30.30 -1.35
C LYS A 432 2.58 -29.59 -1.45
N SER A 433 3.17 -29.55 -2.63
CA SER A 433 4.45 -28.87 -2.91
C SER A 433 4.34 -27.37 -3.02
N PHE A 434 3.12 -26.82 -3.23
CA PHE A 434 2.92 -25.40 -3.33
C PHE A 434 2.94 -24.75 -1.93
N TYR A 435 3.86 -23.82 -1.73
CA TYR A 435 3.92 -22.97 -0.55
C TYR A 435 3.33 -21.59 -0.88
N PHE A 436 2.42 -21.13 -0.03
CA PHE A 436 1.91 -19.77 -0.03
C PHE A 436 1.89 -19.24 1.38
N GLY A 437 2.28 -18.00 1.56
CA GLY A 437 2.20 -17.30 2.83
C GLY A 437 2.01 -15.81 2.66
N TYR A 438 1.43 -15.18 3.67
CA TYR A 438 1.33 -13.73 3.75
C TYR A 438 1.44 -13.24 5.19
N TYR A 439 1.94 -12.03 5.34
CA TYR A 439 2.04 -11.41 6.65
C TYR A 439 0.81 -10.56 6.94
N VAL A 440 0.22 -10.78 8.09
CA VAL A 440 -0.78 -9.89 8.67
C VAL A 440 -0.04 -8.71 9.29
N THR A 441 -0.45 -7.50 8.98
CA THR A 441 0.13 -6.26 9.49
C THR A 441 -0.76 -5.66 10.56
N ILE A 442 -0.18 -5.39 11.72
CA ILE A 442 -0.84 -4.78 12.88
C ILE A 442 -0.02 -3.57 13.31
N ALA A 443 -0.71 -2.47 13.58
CA ALA A 443 -0.12 -1.28 14.19
C ALA A 443 -0.87 -0.96 15.47
N ILE A 444 -0.14 -0.67 16.53
CA ILE A 444 -0.67 -0.26 17.83
C ILE A 444 -0.08 1.12 18.15
N GLY A 445 -0.92 2.11 18.42
CA GLY A 445 -0.48 3.44 18.81
C GLY A 445 -1.14 3.83 20.13
N GLN A 446 -0.41 4.54 20.99
CA GLN A 446 -0.91 5.00 22.27
C GLN A 446 -1.18 6.51 22.24
N LYS A 447 -2.33 6.93 22.81
CA LYS A 447 -2.55 8.33 23.12
C LYS A 447 -1.80 8.67 24.41
N HIS A 448 -0.80 9.54 24.31
CA HIS A 448 -0.09 10.04 25.47
C HIS A 448 -0.14 11.57 25.46
N THR A 449 -0.80 12.14 26.46
CA THR A 449 -0.79 13.58 26.69
C THR A 449 0.30 13.88 27.71
N PHE A 450 1.47 14.36 27.25
CA PHE A 450 2.36 15.04 28.14
C PHE A 450 1.65 16.31 28.64
N LEU A 451 1.48 16.46 29.94
CA LEU A 451 1.47 17.78 30.51
C LEU A 451 2.87 18.34 30.23
N GLU A 452 2.98 19.14 29.18
CA GLU A 452 4.15 20.00 29.01
C GLU A 452 4.14 20.95 30.22
N ASN A 453 4.84 20.54 31.27
CA ASN A 453 5.22 21.46 32.32
C ASN A 453 6.32 22.34 31.72
N TYR A 454 5.94 23.50 31.19
CA TYR A 454 6.79 24.65 31.03
C TYR A 454 6.63 25.58 32.23
#